data_25fa44615825a203916f6bb7d7d579cc
#
_entry.id   25fa44615825a203916f6bb7d7d579cc
#
_cell.length_a   1.000
_cell.length_b   1.000
_cell.length_c   1.000
_cell.angle_alpha   90.00
_cell.angle_beta   90.00
_cell.angle_gamma   90.00
#
_symmetry.space_group_name_H-M   'P 1'
#
loop_
_entity.id
_entity.type
_entity.pdbx_description
1 polymer ?
#
loop_
_entity_poly.entity_id
_entity_poly.type
_entity_poly.pdbx_seq_one_letter_code
_entity_poly.pdbx_strand_id
1 'polypeptide(L)' 'MKGSWEKGEIMRNARRLLKYRREGALGHANRMAERMKENGDEKNQTFWERIAAQIELLDQEIQQD' A
#
# COMPACT_ATOMS: atom_id res chain seq x y z
N MET A 1 -0.01 5.59 -21.35
CA MET A 1 -0.17 5.53 -20.77
C MET A 1 0.07 5.38 -19.80
N LYS A 2 0.24 5.36 -19.34
CA LYS A 2 0.44 5.50 -18.41
C LYS A 2 0.75 4.73 -17.52
N GLY A 3 1.21 4.95 -16.68
CA GLY A 3 1.74 4.18 -15.70
C GLY A 3 0.84 3.11 -15.39
N SER A 4 1.33 2.09 -14.94
CA SER A 4 0.52 0.99 -14.68
C SER A 4 -0.38 1.26 -13.50
N TRP A 5 -0.03 2.13 -12.58
CA TRP A 5 -0.90 2.41 -11.47
C TRP A 5 -0.84 3.88 -11.17
N GLU A 6 -1.99 4.42 -10.86
CA GLU A 6 -2.13 5.81 -10.62
C GLU A 6 -2.46 6.05 -9.19
N LYS A 7 -2.43 7.32 -8.80
CA LYS A 7 -2.75 7.69 -7.46
C LYS A 7 -4.06 7.12 -6.99
N GLY A 8 -5.06 7.17 -7.85
CA GLY A 8 -6.37 6.67 -7.50
C GLY A 8 -6.36 5.20 -7.19
N GLU A 9 -5.57 4.46 -7.94
CA GLU A 9 -5.49 3.03 -7.74
C GLU A 9 -4.79 2.70 -6.44
N ILE A 10 -3.73 3.42 -6.13
CA ILE A 10 -3.00 3.21 -4.89
C ILE A 10 -3.91 3.51 -3.70
N MET A 11 -4.61 4.63 -3.77
CA MET A 11 -5.51 5.02 -2.70
C MET A 11 -6.62 4.00 -2.51
N ARG A 12 -7.17 3.50 -3.61
CA ARG A 12 -8.23 2.52 -3.53
C ARG A 12 -7.76 1.25 -2.87
N ASN A 13 -6.57 0.79 -3.23
CA ASN A 13 -6.03 -0.42 -2.62
C ASN A 13 -5.72 -0.23 -1.15
N ALA A 14 -5.19 0.94 -0.79
CA ALA A 14 -4.89 1.23 0.60
C ALA A 14 -6.16 1.22 1.43
N ARG A 15 -7.21 1.84 0.92
CA ARG A 15 -8.47 1.89 1.64
C ARG A 15 -9.09 0.51 1.78
N ARG A 16 -8.96 -0.29 0.73
CA ARG A 16 -9.50 -1.63 0.76
C ARG A 16 -8.79 -2.47 1.82
N LEU A 17 -7.48 -2.38 1.87
CA LEU A 17 -6.73 -3.13 2.85
C LEU A 17 -7.08 -2.69 4.26
N LEU A 18 -7.23 -1.40 4.47
CA LEU A 18 -7.62 -0.90 5.78
C LEU A 18 -8.99 -1.40 6.19
N LYS A 19 -9.88 -1.49 5.23
CA LYS A 19 -11.23 -1.94 5.52
C LYS A 19 -11.26 -3.39 5.96
N TYR A 20 -10.49 -4.23 5.28
CA TYR A 20 -10.57 -5.67 5.52
C TYR A 20 -9.52 -6.19 6.50
N ARG A 21 -8.43 -5.47 6.65
CA ARG A 21 -7.34 -5.91 7.50
C ARG A 21 -6.76 -4.75 8.27
N ARG A 22 -7.58 -4.06 8.97
CA ARG A 22 -7.17 -2.80 9.56
C ARG A 22 -5.82 -2.88 10.28
N GLU A 23 -5.66 -3.82 11.19
CA GLU A 23 -4.45 -3.90 11.96
C GLU A 23 -3.30 -4.50 11.20
N GLY A 24 -3.60 -5.35 10.25
CA GLY A 24 -2.55 -6.01 9.49
C GLY A 24 -2.25 -5.38 8.15
N ALA A 25 -2.97 -4.30 7.82
CA ALA A 25 -2.85 -3.74 6.48
C ALA A 25 -1.44 -3.27 6.17
N LEU A 26 -0.85 -2.50 7.08
CA LEU A 26 0.49 -1.98 6.86
C LEU A 26 1.51 -3.10 6.79
N GLY A 27 1.40 -4.05 7.70
CA GLY A 27 2.30 -5.20 7.70
C GLY A 27 2.20 -6.00 6.42
N HIS A 28 0.98 -6.17 5.93
CA HIS A 28 0.77 -6.90 4.69
C HIS A 28 1.45 -6.18 3.52
N ALA A 29 1.24 -4.86 3.42
CA ALA A 29 1.85 -4.10 2.33
C ALA A 29 3.37 -4.14 2.40
N ASN A 30 3.92 -4.02 3.60
CA ASN A 30 5.36 -4.07 3.77
C ASN A 30 5.91 -5.43 3.38
N ARG A 31 5.21 -6.48 3.74
CA ARG A 31 5.65 -7.83 3.42
C ARG A 31 5.61 -8.06 1.91
N MET A 32 4.60 -7.53 1.25
CA MET A 32 4.52 -7.67 -0.20
C MET A 32 5.64 -6.91 -0.89
N ALA A 33 5.96 -5.72 -0.38
CA ALA A 33 7.06 -4.94 -0.95
C ALA A 33 8.39 -5.69 -0.80
N GLU A 34 8.60 -6.30 0.34
CA GLU A 34 9.80 -7.08 0.58
C GLU A 34 9.89 -8.25 -0.40
N ARG A 35 8.78 -8.93 -0.58
CA ARG A 35 8.74 -10.07 -1.48
C ARG A 35 9.05 -9.65 -2.92
N MET A 36 8.48 -8.53 -3.35
CA MET A 36 8.75 -8.04 -4.68
C MET A 36 10.21 -7.67 -4.84
N LYS A 37 10.78 -7.10 -3.79
CA LYS A 37 12.18 -6.74 -3.81
C LYS A 37 13.05 -7.98 -3.99
N GLU A 38 12.74 -9.03 -3.26
CA GLU A 38 13.51 -10.27 -3.35
C GLU A 38 13.41 -10.89 -4.72
N ASN A 39 12.28 -10.71 -5.37
CA ASN A 39 12.08 -11.23 -6.71
C ASN A 39 12.64 -10.34 -7.81
N GLY A 40 13.17 -9.19 -7.44
CA GLY A 40 13.68 -8.25 -8.43
C GLY A 40 12.59 -7.51 -9.16
N ASP A 41 11.39 -7.46 -8.62
CA ASP A 41 10.25 -6.83 -9.27
C ASP A 41 10.11 -5.41 -8.76
N GLU A 42 10.90 -4.51 -9.31
CA GLU A 42 10.96 -3.15 -8.81
C GLU A 42 9.65 -2.39 -8.97
N LYS A 43 8.94 -2.66 -10.04
CA LYS A 43 7.68 -1.99 -10.26
C LYS A 43 6.68 -2.29 -9.17
N ASN A 44 6.50 -3.54 -8.87
CA ASN A 44 5.55 -3.93 -7.85
C ASN A 44 6.06 -3.62 -6.46
N GLN A 45 7.38 -3.64 -6.28
CA GLN A 45 7.95 -3.21 -5.02
C GLN A 45 7.54 -1.76 -4.72
N THR A 46 7.72 -0.88 -5.70
CA THR A 46 7.36 0.52 -5.54
C THR A 46 5.87 0.68 -5.30
N PHE A 47 5.07 -0.08 -6.02
CA PHE A 47 3.63 -0.05 -5.86
C PHE A 47 3.23 -0.34 -4.42
N TRP A 48 3.78 -1.41 -3.86
CA TRP A 48 3.43 -1.80 -2.50
C TRP A 48 4.00 -0.83 -1.46
N GLU A 49 5.16 -0.24 -1.74
CA GLU A 49 5.72 0.76 -0.86
C GLU A 49 4.81 1.99 -0.79
N ARG A 50 4.24 2.36 -1.92
CA ARG A 50 3.33 3.48 -1.95
C ARG A 50 2.02 3.17 -1.25
N ILE A 51 1.57 1.94 -1.39
CA ILE A 51 0.37 1.52 -0.67
C ILE A 51 0.62 1.59 0.83
N ALA A 52 1.79 1.14 1.26
CA ALA A 52 2.12 1.20 2.68
C ALA A 52 2.12 2.63 3.20
N ALA A 53 2.69 3.54 2.42
CA ALA A 53 2.73 4.94 2.82
C ALA A 53 1.32 5.51 2.95
N GLN A 54 0.45 5.17 2.01
CA GLN A 54 -0.92 5.65 2.05
C GLN A 54 -1.68 5.08 3.24
N ILE A 55 -1.41 3.82 3.56
CA ILE A 55 -2.06 3.20 4.70
C ILE A 55 -1.68 3.92 5.98
N GLU A 56 -0.40 4.29 6.11
CA GLU A 56 0.03 5.03 7.27
C GLU A 56 -0.69 6.36 7.40
N LEU A 57 -0.80 7.08 6.30
CA LEU A 57 -1.47 8.35 6.31
C LEU A 57 -2.95 8.22 6.66
N LEU A 58 -3.61 7.28 6.04
CA LEU A 58 -5.03 7.07 6.28
C LEU A 58 -5.28 6.64 7.72
N ASP A 59 -4.41 5.80 8.23
CA ASP A 59 -4.56 5.32 9.59
C ASP A 59 -4.40 6.46 10.58
N GLN A 60 -3.47 7.36 10.32
CA GLN A 60 -3.27 8.51 11.17
C GLN A 60 -4.51 9.40 11.17
N GLU A 61 -5.10 9.58 10.00
CA GLU A 61 -6.30 10.40 9.90
C GLU A 61 -7.44 9.81 10.70
N ILE A 62 -7.58 8.50 10.65
CA ILE A 62 -8.63 7.84 11.38
C ILE A 62 -8.43 7.99 12.88
N GLN A 63 -7.19 7.92 13.30
CA GLN A 63 -6.90 7.99 14.72
C GLN A 63 -7.00 9.38 15.29
N GLN A 64 -6.99 10.36 14.41
CA GLN A 64 -6.95 11.70 14.85
C GLN A 64 -8.25 12.25 15.25
N ASP A 65 -9.27 11.71 15.27
CA ASP A 65 -10.50 12.21 15.57
C ASP A 65 -10.70 12.78 16.83
#